data_5662036f1ceaa9591396341884c2142b
#
_entry.id   5662036f1ceaa9591396341884c2142b
#
_cell.length_a   1.000
_cell.length_b   1.000
_cell.length_c   1.000
_cell.angle_alpha   90.00
_cell.angle_beta   90.00
_cell.angle_gamma   90.00
#
_symmetry.space_group_name_H-M   'P 1'
#
loop_
_entity.id
_entity.type
_entity.pdbx_description
1 polymer ?
#
loop_
_entity_poly.entity_id
_entity_poly.type
_entity_poly.pdbx_seq_one_letter_code
_entity_poly.pdbx_strand_id
1 'polypeptide(L)'
;MKTVVVYQSLLGTTRKYARWLRESLEADMFKAGQVSAEKMQAYDLVVLCTATYIGRIRGGGYLKKRWKVLKGKKVILVVTGMSLAESADSRRRYEKIPEYIRQNIKYFKLPGKIASVGADKVKKENLEPVMEYIRGLQA
;
A
#
# COMPACT_ATOMS: atom_id res chain seq x y z
N MET A 1 -11.18 13.81 -6.35
CA MET A 1 -10.37 12.64 -6.72
C MET A 1 -11.01 11.39 -6.13
N LYS A 2 -11.40 10.47 -6.99
CA LYS A 2 -12.04 9.23 -6.54
C LYS A 2 -10.97 8.23 -6.10
N THR A 3 -11.07 7.76 -4.87
CA THR A 3 -10.02 6.95 -4.22
C THR A 3 -10.49 5.55 -3.88
N VAL A 4 -9.64 4.56 -4.10
CA VAL A 4 -9.85 3.20 -3.66
C VAL A 4 -8.65 2.72 -2.84
N VAL A 5 -8.94 2.04 -1.74
CA VAL A 5 -7.94 1.34 -0.92
C VAL A 5 -8.06 -0.14 -1.24
N VAL A 6 -6.99 -0.71 -1.76
CA VAL A 6 -6.91 -2.13 -2.12
C VAL A 6 -5.92 -2.79 -1.15
N TYR A 7 -6.27 -3.92 -0.59
CA TYR A 7 -5.39 -4.56 0.40
C TYR A 7 -5.18 -6.04 0.15
N GLN A 8 -3.99 -6.49 0.55
CA GLN A 8 -3.58 -7.88 0.62
C GLN A 8 -3.13 -8.12 2.05
N SER A 9 -3.81 -8.97 2.80
CA SER A 9 -3.50 -9.18 4.20
C SER A 9 -3.49 -10.66 4.54
N LEU A 10 -2.41 -11.13 5.18
CA LEU A 10 -2.31 -12.50 5.70
C LEU A 10 -2.73 -12.57 7.17
N LEU A 11 -2.28 -11.61 7.97
CA LEU A 11 -2.43 -11.65 9.43
C LEU A 11 -3.26 -10.50 10.00
N GLY A 12 -3.93 -9.74 9.15
CA GLY A 12 -4.85 -8.71 9.58
C GLY A 12 -4.26 -7.32 9.80
N THR A 13 -2.95 -7.17 9.93
CA THR A 13 -2.30 -5.87 10.16
C THR A 13 -2.49 -4.93 8.98
N THR A 14 -2.25 -5.43 7.78
CA THR A 14 -2.41 -4.64 6.54
C THR A 14 -3.86 -4.20 6.38
N ARG A 15 -4.80 -5.09 6.67
CA ARG A 15 -6.24 -4.77 6.61
C ARG A 15 -6.60 -3.68 7.61
N LYS A 16 -5.98 -3.68 8.80
CA LYS A 16 -6.21 -2.67 9.82
C LYS A 16 -5.80 -1.27 9.33
N TYR A 17 -4.61 -1.16 8.75
CA TYR A 17 -4.17 0.10 8.14
C TYR A 17 -5.09 0.52 6.99
N ALA A 18 -5.47 -0.43 6.15
CA ALA A 18 -6.37 -0.16 5.02
C ALA A 18 -7.72 0.39 5.51
N ARG A 19 -8.24 -0.18 6.58
CA ARG A 19 -9.51 0.27 7.17
C ARG A 19 -9.39 1.70 7.70
N TRP A 20 -8.31 2.01 8.39
CA TRP A 20 -8.07 3.37 8.89
C TRP A 20 -7.98 4.38 7.75
N LEU A 21 -7.28 4.00 6.67
CA LEU A 21 -7.18 4.85 5.47
C LEU A 21 -8.55 5.06 4.84
N ARG A 22 -9.33 3.99 4.67
CA ARG A 22 -10.66 4.09 4.10
C ARG A 22 -11.54 5.08 4.87
N GLU A 23 -11.52 4.96 6.18
CA GLU A 23 -12.32 5.84 7.04
C GLU A 23 -11.87 7.29 6.93
N SER A 24 -10.57 7.54 6.96
CA SER A 24 -10.03 8.90 6.89
C SER A 24 -10.20 9.55 5.52
N LEU A 25 -10.22 8.76 4.46
CA LEU A 25 -10.33 9.25 3.08
C LEU A 25 -11.75 9.17 2.53
N GLU A 26 -12.67 8.57 3.27
CA GLU A 26 -14.01 8.26 2.79
C GLU A 26 -13.96 7.51 1.46
N ALA A 27 -13.05 6.54 1.37
CA ALA A 27 -12.77 5.81 0.13
C ALA A 27 -13.46 4.45 0.10
N ASP A 28 -13.57 3.87 -1.09
CA ASP A 28 -13.95 2.48 -1.23
C ASP A 28 -12.77 1.59 -0.82
N MET A 29 -13.06 0.39 -0.32
CA MET A 29 -12.04 -0.56 0.11
C MET A 29 -12.37 -1.96 -0.38
N PHE A 30 -11.38 -2.64 -0.98
CA PHE A 30 -11.56 -4.00 -1.49
C PHE A 30 -10.30 -4.83 -1.25
N LYS A 31 -10.48 -6.14 -1.10
CA LYS A 31 -9.36 -7.07 -1.25
C LYS A 31 -8.85 -7.02 -2.69
N ALA A 32 -7.55 -7.27 -2.88
CA ALA A 32 -6.94 -7.23 -4.20
C ALA A 32 -7.67 -8.10 -5.23
N GLY A 33 -8.10 -9.29 -4.83
CA GLY A 33 -8.82 -10.21 -5.71
C GLY A 33 -10.25 -9.82 -6.05
N GLN A 34 -10.80 -8.80 -5.39
CA GLN A 34 -12.19 -8.35 -5.58
C GLN A 34 -12.30 -7.18 -6.54
N VAL A 35 -11.18 -6.62 -6.99
CA VAL A 35 -11.18 -5.46 -7.88
C VAL A 35 -10.64 -5.88 -9.24
N SER A 36 -11.52 -5.89 -10.26
CA SER A 36 -11.10 -6.13 -11.64
C SER A 36 -10.38 -4.92 -12.20
N ALA A 37 -9.63 -5.12 -13.28
CA ALA A 37 -9.00 -4.01 -13.99
C ALA A 37 -10.05 -3.01 -14.48
N GLU A 38 -11.20 -3.50 -14.95
CA GLU A 38 -12.30 -2.67 -15.43
C GLU A 38 -12.86 -1.79 -14.30
N LYS A 39 -13.13 -2.38 -13.14
CA LYS A 39 -13.64 -1.64 -11.98
C LYS A 39 -12.64 -0.58 -11.51
N MET A 40 -11.34 -0.88 -11.59
CA MET A 40 -10.29 0.04 -11.18
C MET A 40 -10.23 1.30 -12.04
N GLN A 41 -10.70 1.25 -13.28
CA GLN A 41 -10.70 2.42 -14.16
C GLN A 41 -11.48 3.60 -13.60
N ALA A 42 -12.43 3.37 -12.72
CA ALA A 42 -13.25 4.43 -12.13
C ALA A 42 -12.51 5.29 -11.09
N TYR A 43 -11.31 4.90 -10.69
CA TYR A 43 -10.59 5.59 -9.62
C TYR A 43 -9.41 6.38 -10.14
N ASP A 44 -9.14 7.52 -9.48
CA ASP A 44 -8.01 8.39 -9.80
C ASP A 44 -6.80 8.10 -8.93
N LEU A 45 -7.06 7.72 -7.69
CA LEU A 45 -6.03 7.38 -6.70
C LEU A 45 -6.24 5.96 -6.20
N VAL A 46 -5.20 5.15 -6.29
CA VAL A 46 -5.20 3.77 -5.78
C VAL A 46 -4.16 3.66 -4.68
N VAL A 47 -4.61 3.31 -3.49
CA VAL A 47 -3.72 3.04 -2.35
C VAL A 47 -3.66 1.53 -2.17
N LEU A 48 -2.54 0.93 -2.50
CA LEU A 48 -2.33 -0.51 -2.31
C LEU A 48 -1.64 -0.75 -0.98
N CYS A 49 -2.34 -1.41 -0.07
CA CYS A 49 -1.81 -1.82 1.23
C CYS A 49 -1.42 -3.29 1.16
N THR A 50 -0.16 -3.58 1.39
CA THR A 50 0.38 -4.93 1.28
C THR A 50 1.42 -5.17 2.37
N ALA A 51 2.01 -6.36 2.39
CA ALA A 51 3.00 -6.74 3.40
C ALA A 51 4.21 -7.37 2.75
N THR A 52 5.31 -7.42 3.50
CA THR A 52 6.48 -8.21 3.10
C THR A 52 6.19 -9.69 3.39
N TYR A 53 6.70 -10.56 2.52
CA TYR A 53 6.58 -12.00 2.66
C TYR A 53 7.77 -12.67 1.98
N ILE A 54 8.52 -13.44 2.74
CA ILE A 54 9.70 -14.20 2.27
C ILE A 54 10.62 -13.34 1.38
N GLY A 55 11.10 -12.23 1.95
CA GLY A 55 12.08 -11.36 1.27
C GLY A 55 11.55 -10.54 0.11
N ARG A 56 10.23 -10.47 -0.08
CA ARG A 56 9.60 -9.69 -1.14
C ARG A 56 8.45 -8.87 -0.61
N ILE A 57 8.08 -7.83 -1.34
CA ILE A 57 6.82 -7.12 -1.14
C ILE A 57 5.76 -7.88 -1.93
N ARG A 58 4.77 -8.41 -1.23
CA ARG A 58 3.71 -9.22 -1.83
C ARG A 58 2.98 -8.47 -2.95
N GLY A 59 2.76 -7.18 -2.77
CA GLY A 59 2.07 -6.34 -3.75
C GLY A 59 2.83 -6.10 -5.05
N GLY A 60 4.13 -6.44 -5.12
CA GLY A 60 4.91 -6.25 -6.34
C GLY A 60 4.32 -7.00 -7.53
N GLY A 61 3.86 -8.22 -7.30
CA GLY A 61 3.19 -9.02 -8.34
C GLY A 61 1.87 -8.40 -8.79
N TYR A 62 1.10 -7.88 -7.83
CA TYR A 62 -0.15 -7.20 -8.12
C TYR A 62 0.08 -5.95 -8.98
N LEU A 63 1.08 -5.15 -8.65
CA LEU A 63 1.43 -3.95 -9.41
C LEU A 63 1.80 -4.30 -10.85
N LYS A 64 2.59 -5.35 -11.06
CA LYS A 64 2.97 -5.78 -12.40
C LYS A 64 1.74 -6.24 -13.19
N LYS A 65 0.91 -7.07 -12.57
CA LYS A 65 -0.29 -7.61 -13.22
C LYS A 65 -1.29 -6.52 -13.61
N ARG A 66 -1.43 -5.49 -12.80
CA ARG A 66 -2.40 -4.41 -13.01
C ARG A 66 -1.79 -3.14 -13.58
N TRP A 67 -0.52 -3.15 -13.92
CA TRP A 67 0.18 -1.93 -14.32
C TRP A 67 -0.46 -1.23 -15.52
N LYS A 68 -0.98 -1.99 -16.47
CA LYS A 68 -1.62 -1.42 -17.66
C LYS A 68 -2.75 -0.44 -17.30
N VAL A 69 -3.51 -0.74 -16.26
CA VAL A 69 -4.59 0.14 -15.80
C VAL A 69 -4.09 1.16 -14.77
N LEU A 70 -3.06 0.82 -14.00
CA LEU A 70 -2.55 1.69 -12.93
C LEU A 70 -1.66 2.81 -13.44
N LYS A 71 -0.95 2.61 -14.53
CA LYS A 71 0.12 3.51 -15.00
C LYS A 71 -0.33 4.97 -15.24
N GLY A 72 -1.60 5.20 -15.50
CA GLY A 72 -2.15 6.54 -15.69
C GLY A 72 -2.74 7.17 -14.44
N LYS A 73 -2.62 6.51 -13.29
CA LYS A 73 -3.25 6.93 -12.06
C LYS A 73 -2.21 7.34 -11.01
N LYS A 74 -2.67 8.01 -9.96
CA LYS A 74 -1.85 8.20 -8.77
C LYS A 74 -1.87 6.89 -7.99
N VAL A 75 -0.71 6.32 -7.71
CA VAL A 75 -0.58 5.04 -7.00
C VAL A 75 0.31 5.22 -5.78
N ILE A 76 -0.21 4.80 -4.64
CA ILE A 76 0.53 4.80 -3.39
C ILE A 76 0.66 3.36 -2.93
N LEU A 77 1.89 2.94 -2.63
CA LEU A 77 2.18 1.62 -2.10
C LEU A 77 2.50 1.74 -0.62
N VAL A 78 1.65 1.17 0.22
CA VAL A 78 1.85 1.12 1.67
C VAL A 78 2.23 -0.32 2.04
N VAL A 79 3.45 -0.50 2.56
CA VAL A 79 3.98 -1.82 2.88
C VAL A 79 4.16 -1.95 4.38
N THR A 80 3.60 -3.01 4.97
CA THR A 80 3.76 -3.32 6.38
C THR A 80 4.78 -4.43 6.58
N GLY A 81 5.58 -4.33 7.63
CA GLY A 81 6.56 -5.35 7.97
C GLY A 81 7.38 -4.94 9.17
N MET A 82 8.18 -5.89 9.69
CA MET A 82 8.97 -5.70 10.90
C MET A 82 10.21 -4.84 10.69
N SER A 83 10.76 -4.82 9.47
CA SER A 83 11.97 -4.03 9.18
C SER A 83 11.67 -2.54 9.15
N LEU A 84 12.63 -1.72 9.55
CA LEU A 84 12.51 -0.27 9.47
C LEU A 84 12.48 0.20 8.02
N ALA A 85 11.81 1.32 7.78
CA ALA A 85 11.65 1.86 6.42
C ALA A 85 13.00 2.13 5.73
N GLU A 86 13.97 2.67 6.47
CA GLU A 86 15.30 3.03 5.97
C GLU A 86 16.30 1.88 5.97
N SER A 87 15.89 0.68 6.41
CA SER A 87 16.80 -0.47 6.47
C SER A 87 17.21 -0.96 5.08
N ALA A 88 18.39 -1.59 5.00
CA ALA A 88 18.85 -2.20 3.76
C ALA A 88 17.90 -3.29 3.27
N ASP A 89 17.29 -4.04 4.18
CA ASP A 89 16.33 -5.09 3.84
C ASP A 89 15.08 -4.50 3.18
N SER A 90 14.52 -3.43 3.73
CA SER A 90 13.36 -2.75 3.16
C SER A 90 13.68 -2.22 1.77
N ARG A 91 14.85 -1.60 1.60
CA ARG A 91 15.28 -1.09 0.28
C ARG A 91 15.43 -2.21 -0.73
N ARG A 92 16.07 -3.32 -0.36
CA ARG A 92 16.24 -4.46 -1.28
C ARG A 92 14.91 -5.03 -1.73
N ARG A 93 13.95 -5.14 -0.82
CA ARG A 93 12.61 -5.65 -1.15
C ARG A 93 11.90 -4.72 -2.13
N TYR A 94 11.99 -3.42 -1.89
CA TYR A 94 11.38 -2.42 -2.77
C TYR A 94 12.03 -2.43 -4.15
N GLU A 95 13.36 -2.54 -4.22
CA GLU A 95 14.11 -2.56 -5.47
C GLU A 95 13.82 -3.79 -6.34
N LYS A 96 13.20 -4.84 -5.79
CA LYS A 96 12.74 -5.99 -6.58
C LYS A 96 11.52 -5.66 -7.44
N ILE A 97 10.81 -4.58 -7.11
CA ILE A 97 9.75 -4.06 -7.97
C ILE A 97 10.43 -3.38 -9.16
N PRO A 98 9.99 -3.64 -10.40
CA PRO A 98 10.62 -3.05 -11.58
C PRO A 98 10.70 -1.53 -11.51
N GLU A 99 11.79 -0.97 -12.03
CA GLU A 99 12.05 0.46 -12.01
C GLU A 99 10.94 1.27 -12.68
N TYR A 100 10.40 0.78 -13.80
CA TYR A 100 9.34 1.50 -14.50
C TYR A 100 8.07 1.67 -13.65
N ILE A 101 7.86 0.79 -12.67
CA ILE A 101 6.77 0.92 -11.70
C ILE A 101 7.20 1.86 -10.59
N ARG A 102 8.39 1.64 -9.99
CA ARG A 102 8.90 2.43 -8.87
C ARG A 102 8.95 3.93 -9.18
N GLN A 103 9.26 4.28 -10.41
CA GLN A 103 9.34 5.68 -10.83
C GLN A 103 7.97 6.38 -10.85
N ASN A 104 6.90 5.62 -10.83
CA ASN A 104 5.54 6.14 -11.02
C ASN A 104 4.62 5.89 -9.83
N ILE A 105 5.19 5.48 -8.68
CA ILE A 105 4.43 5.25 -7.46
C ILE A 105 5.08 5.96 -6.29
N LYS A 106 4.30 6.17 -5.24
CA LYS A 106 4.80 6.68 -3.95
C LYS A 106 4.81 5.53 -2.96
N TYR A 107 5.94 5.29 -2.30
CA TYR A 107 6.16 4.19 -1.39
C TYR A 107 6.22 4.65 0.06
N PHE A 108 5.52 3.93 0.94
CA PHE A 108 5.60 4.11 2.39
C PHE A 108 5.76 2.76 3.06
N LYS A 109 6.71 2.65 3.99
CA LYS A 109 6.91 1.46 4.81
C LYS A 109 6.42 1.76 6.22
N LEU A 110 5.49 0.94 6.71
CA LEU A 110 4.90 1.10 8.03
C LEU A 110 5.20 -0.09 8.93
N PRO A 111 5.24 0.12 10.25
CA PRO A 111 5.43 -0.99 11.19
C PRO A 111 4.33 -2.04 11.06
N GLY A 112 4.74 -3.32 11.03
CA GLY A 112 3.85 -4.47 11.06
C GLY A 112 4.11 -5.32 12.28
N LYS A 113 3.40 -6.45 12.38
CA LYS A 113 3.60 -7.42 13.46
C LYS A 113 3.63 -8.84 12.92
N ILE A 114 4.27 -9.74 13.68
CA ILE A 114 4.21 -11.17 13.45
C ILE A 114 3.69 -11.76 14.76
N ALA A 115 2.52 -12.37 14.75
CA ALA A 115 1.78 -12.79 15.95
C ALA A 115 1.62 -11.58 16.89
N SER A 116 2.10 -11.62 18.13
CA SER A 116 2.03 -10.50 19.06
C SER A 116 3.26 -9.57 19.00
N VAL A 117 4.31 -9.97 18.27
CA VAL A 117 5.55 -9.21 18.20
C VAL A 117 5.34 -7.96 17.34
N GLY A 118 5.63 -6.79 17.91
CA GLY A 118 5.48 -5.52 17.23
C GLY A 118 4.05 -4.95 17.24
N ALA A 119 3.12 -5.60 17.94
CA ALA A 119 1.72 -5.15 17.99
C ALA A 119 1.57 -3.72 18.53
N ASP A 120 2.40 -3.34 19.49
CA ASP A 120 2.41 -2.01 20.09
C ASP A 120 2.84 -0.91 19.12
N LYS A 121 3.48 -1.27 18.01
CA LYS A 121 3.95 -0.33 16.98
C LYS A 121 2.93 -0.10 15.87
N VAL A 122 1.88 -0.91 15.82
CA VAL A 122 0.81 -0.77 14.81
C VAL A 122 -0.19 0.25 15.33
N LYS A 123 -0.09 1.48 14.83
CA LYS A 123 -0.88 2.62 15.29
C LYS A 123 -1.40 3.42 14.11
N LYS A 124 -2.58 4.02 14.29
CA LYS A 124 -3.18 4.87 13.26
C LYS A 124 -2.28 6.05 12.90
N GLU A 125 -1.54 6.59 13.86
CA GLU A 125 -0.62 7.72 13.67
C GLU A 125 0.45 7.43 12.62
N ASN A 126 0.79 6.17 12.42
CA ASN A 126 1.78 5.75 11.41
C ASN A 126 1.34 6.13 9.99
N LEU A 127 0.05 6.37 9.80
CA LEU A 127 -0.50 6.76 8.49
C LEU A 127 -0.41 8.26 8.22
N GLU A 128 0.02 9.06 9.20
CA GLU A 128 0.07 10.51 9.01
C GLU A 128 0.90 10.94 7.79
N PRO A 129 2.09 10.37 7.53
CA PRO A 129 2.83 10.71 6.31
C PRO A 129 2.07 10.40 5.03
N VAL A 130 1.34 9.29 5.02
CA VAL A 130 0.51 8.89 3.87
C VAL A 130 -0.62 9.90 3.66
N MET A 131 -1.31 10.26 4.75
CA MET A 131 -2.42 11.21 4.71
C MET A 131 -1.95 12.60 4.26
N GLU A 132 -0.79 13.03 4.76
CA GLU A 132 -0.20 14.31 4.39
C GLU A 132 0.13 14.35 2.89
N TYR A 133 0.72 13.27 2.38
CA TYR A 133 1.02 13.16 0.95
C TYR A 133 -0.26 13.25 0.11
N ILE A 134 -1.32 12.56 0.51
CA ILE A 134 -2.60 12.57 -0.21
C ILE A 134 -3.22 13.96 -0.18
N ARG A 135 -3.18 14.66 0.96
CA ARG A 135 -3.67 16.03 1.05
C ARG A 135 -2.95 16.94 0.06
N GLY A 136 -1.64 16.74 -0.09
CA GLY A 136 -0.83 17.48 -1.07
C GLY A 136 -1.26 17.22 -2.51
N LEU A 137 -1.68 16.01 -2.84
CA LEU A 137 -2.18 15.68 -4.17
C LEU A 137 -3.51 16.37 -4.49
N GLN A 138 -4.30 16.65 -3.46
CA GLN A 138 -5.64 17.24 -3.60
C GLN A 138 -5.65 18.76 -3.50
N ALA A 139 -4.53 19.33 -3.13
CA ALA A 139 -4.39 20.78 -2.97
C ALA A 139 -4.28 21.49 -4.32
#